data_4f39a7353874446a0cf653de9eba75e4
#
_entry.id   4f39a7353874446a0cf653de9eba75e4
#
_cell.length_a   1.000
_cell.length_b   1.000
_cell.length_c   1.000
_cell.angle_alpha   90.00
_cell.angle_beta   90.00
_cell.angle_gamma   90.00
#
_symmetry.space_group_name_H-M   'P 1'
#
loop_
_entity.id
_entity.type
_entity.pdbx_description
1 polymer ?
#
loop_
_entity_poly.entity_id
_entity_poly.type
_entity_poly.pdbx_seq_one_letter_code
_entity_poly.pdbx_strand_id
1 'polypeptide(L)'
;MPAFLDAYASTITFIALAGVFAYSFYAVLSAGQLSLAQAGLASAAAFTSSLVVPDEPLFGVVPRLVVGIVVGMSVGAVLAFLLGLPVMRLRGVFLAIATLAFGEVVRILLINQAWTGGAQGLSFPKLVGIPQAWLALAAVAYFFWRLGGSRLGRAFAAIREDELAARAMGIDVTRHRMSAFVTSGAVAGLYGVLLAHAVRFAEPNEFGFAAAVEGLVTAVVGGTTLFVGPLLGSVFLTSLPELQRAIGVEAGWIRPFVSGLLLLLVILFLPGGLAALVPHRRRGATAHPDAPSDLPPLPAAGTPIASLRAISKDYGGVHAVRHVDLDVAAGEIVGLIGPNGAGKTTLINIMSGLVPPSSGEGTVAGIAVGSGVPAHHIALAGVSRTFQQIKLFGRLSALDNVLVGAHRVSRPTLLRRLVLLPSARRDERRALGQAFAQLTRVGLAELARLPAGDLSYGDQRRLEIARALAAHPTLLILDEPAAGMNHVESHRLSVLIRALADDGVTVLLIEHNVRMVLETCTRVVVLDFGEVIAAGDSEAVARDPRVVEAYLGAEGDHGAEGDRTEPA
;
A
#
# COMPACT_ATOMS: atom_id res chain seq x y z
N MET A 1 -33.32 32.45 0.98
CA MET A 1 -32.51 31.34 0.45
C MET A 1 -31.94 31.59 -0.95
N PRO A 2 -32.71 32.09 -1.98
CA PRO A 2 -32.15 32.41 -3.30
C PRO A 2 -31.01 33.44 -3.27
N ALA A 3 -31.21 34.59 -2.58
CA ALA A 3 -30.20 35.65 -2.51
C ALA A 3 -28.85 35.23 -1.88
N PHE A 4 -28.87 34.33 -0.92
CA PHE A 4 -27.63 33.75 -0.33
C PHE A 4 -26.91 32.88 -1.35
N LEU A 5 -27.63 32.03 -2.07
CA LEU A 5 -27.03 31.15 -3.09
C LEU A 5 -26.43 31.98 -4.23
N ASP A 6 -27.06 33.07 -4.62
CA ASP A 6 -26.53 33.95 -5.67
C ASP A 6 -25.28 34.69 -5.20
N ALA A 7 -25.28 35.19 -3.95
CA ALA A 7 -24.13 35.91 -3.38
C ALA A 7 -22.87 35.01 -3.25
N TYR A 8 -23.03 33.71 -2.95
CA TYR A 8 -21.94 32.78 -2.74
C TYR A 8 -21.82 31.74 -3.85
N ALA A 9 -22.47 31.91 -5.00
CA ALA A 9 -22.50 30.95 -6.09
C ALA A 9 -21.08 30.56 -6.60
N SER A 10 -20.20 31.55 -6.70
CA SER A 10 -18.80 31.33 -7.08
C SER A 10 -18.05 30.48 -6.05
N THR A 11 -18.11 30.86 -4.77
CA THR A 11 -17.44 30.15 -3.67
C THR A 11 -17.93 28.71 -3.57
N ILE A 12 -19.26 28.48 -3.66
CA ILE A 12 -19.87 27.15 -3.64
C ILE A 12 -19.38 26.31 -4.82
N THR A 13 -19.23 26.89 -6.02
CA THR A 13 -18.72 26.21 -7.19
C THR A 13 -17.23 25.87 -7.02
N PHE A 14 -16.41 26.81 -6.53
CA PHE A 14 -15.00 26.62 -6.32
C PHE A 14 -14.70 25.59 -5.22
N ILE A 15 -15.51 25.50 -4.15
CA ILE A 15 -15.41 24.41 -3.16
C ILE A 15 -15.49 23.04 -3.86
N ALA A 16 -16.47 22.87 -4.75
CA ALA A 16 -16.64 21.61 -5.46
C ALA A 16 -15.47 21.31 -6.41
N LEU A 17 -15.00 22.31 -7.16
CA LEU A 17 -13.86 22.16 -8.07
C LEU A 17 -12.56 21.88 -7.31
N ALA A 18 -12.25 22.62 -6.25
CA ALA A 18 -11.10 22.37 -5.38
C ALA A 18 -11.14 20.96 -4.76
N GLY A 19 -12.34 20.48 -4.40
CA GLY A 19 -12.55 19.12 -3.93
C GLY A 19 -12.19 18.09 -4.99
N VAL A 20 -12.64 18.24 -6.24
CA VAL A 20 -12.27 17.36 -7.34
C VAL A 20 -10.76 17.38 -7.56
N PHE A 21 -10.14 18.57 -7.53
CA PHE A 21 -8.68 18.69 -7.69
C PHE A 21 -7.92 18.01 -6.54
N ALA A 22 -8.34 18.23 -5.30
CA ALA A 22 -7.76 17.58 -4.13
C ALA A 22 -7.87 16.03 -4.20
N TYR A 23 -8.96 15.49 -4.76
CA TYR A 23 -9.07 14.04 -5.00
C TYR A 23 -8.04 13.51 -6.00
N SER A 24 -7.57 14.31 -6.96
CA SER A 24 -6.50 13.89 -7.85
C SER A 24 -5.18 13.65 -7.09
N PHE A 25 -4.87 14.46 -6.09
CA PHE A 25 -3.73 14.26 -5.19
C PHE A 25 -3.98 13.12 -4.21
N TYR A 26 -5.20 13.03 -3.66
CA TYR A 26 -5.58 11.93 -2.78
C TYR A 26 -5.35 10.55 -3.42
N ALA A 27 -5.60 10.41 -4.71
CA ALA A 27 -5.38 9.15 -5.44
C ALA A 27 -3.95 8.64 -5.30
N VAL A 28 -2.95 9.48 -5.55
CA VAL A 28 -1.53 9.10 -5.44
C VAL A 28 -1.05 9.01 -4.00
N LEU A 29 -1.50 9.93 -3.13
CA LEU A 29 -1.16 9.92 -1.70
C LEU A 29 -1.69 8.68 -0.98
N SER A 30 -2.87 8.17 -1.39
CA SER A 30 -3.44 6.94 -0.84
C SER A 30 -2.58 5.69 -1.10
N ALA A 31 -1.76 5.71 -2.17
CA ALA A 31 -0.79 4.68 -2.54
C ALA A 31 0.66 5.01 -2.12
N GLY A 32 0.85 6.00 -1.23
CA GLY A 32 2.16 6.39 -0.72
C GLY A 32 3.06 7.09 -1.74
N GLN A 33 2.48 7.73 -2.76
CA GLN A 33 3.23 8.49 -3.77
C GLN A 33 3.01 9.99 -3.58
N LEU A 34 4.07 10.78 -3.69
CA LEU A 34 4.01 12.24 -3.73
C LEU A 34 4.25 12.70 -5.17
N SER A 35 3.21 13.25 -5.80
CA SER A 35 3.27 13.77 -7.18
C SER A 35 2.71 15.17 -7.24
N LEU A 36 3.28 16.00 -8.10
CA LEU A 36 2.87 17.38 -8.40
C LEU A 36 2.51 17.56 -9.89
N ALA A 37 2.34 16.46 -10.65
CA ALA A 37 1.98 16.53 -12.07
C ALA A 37 0.53 16.96 -12.31
N GLN A 38 -0.33 16.94 -11.29
CA GLN A 38 -1.78 17.06 -11.42
C GLN A 38 -2.22 18.36 -12.10
N ALA A 39 -1.53 19.48 -11.81
CA ALA A 39 -1.82 20.75 -12.44
C ALA A 39 -1.51 20.71 -13.95
N GLY A 40 -0.34 20.18 -14.35
CA GLY A 40 0.01 20.02 -15.76
C GLY A 40 -0.92 19.05 -16.50
N LEU A 41 -1.33 17.96 -15.86
CA LEU A 41 -2.29 17.01 -16.43
C LEU A 41 -3.67 17.66 -16.62
N ALA A 42 -4.11 18.49 -15.67
CA ALA A 42 -5.35 19.26 -15.75
C ALA A 42 -5.30 20.28 -16.88
N SER A 43 -4.19 21.01 -17.02
CA SER A 43 -3.95 21.96 -18.08
C SER A 43 -4.03 21.30 -19.46
N ALA A 44 -3.26 20.24 -19.68
CA ALA A 44 -3.28 19.51 -20.94
C ALA A 44 -4.70 19.02 -21.30
N ALA A 45 -5.44 18.50 -20.33
CA ALA A 45 -6.81 18.04 -20.51
C ALA A 45 -7.78 19.18 -20.84
N ALA A 46 -7.70 20.33 -20.15
CA ALA A 46 -8.53 21.51 -20.39
C ALA A 46 -8.37 22.00 -21.83
N PHE A 47 -7.12 22.26 -22.27
CA PHE A 47 -6.85 22.75 -23.61
C PHE A 47 -7.15 21.72 -24.71
N THR A 48 -6.83 20.43 -24.51
CA THR A 48 -7.17 19.40 -25.50
C THR A 48 -8.68 19.24 -25.64
N SER A 49 -9.45 19.41 -24.57
CA SER A 49 -10.91 19.36 -24.64
C SER A 49 -11.50 20.45 -25.54
N SER A 50 -10.88 21.65 -25.60
CA SER A 50 -11.34 22.73 -26.47
C SER A 50 -11.25 22.40 -27.96
N LEU A 51 -10.35 21.52 -28.37
CA LEU A 51 -10.20 21.08 -29.76
C LEU A 51 -11.24 20.04 -30.17
N VAL A 52 -11.78 19.29 -29.22
CA VAL A 52 -12.59 18.08 -29.50
C VAL A 52 -14.06 18.27 -29.12
N VAL A 53 -14.36 19.18 -28.17
CA VAL A 53 -15.75 19.44 -27.77
C VAL A 53 -16.51 20.13 -28.91
N PRO A 54 -17.53 19.48 -29.48
CA PRO A 54 -18.26 20.02 -30.63
C PRO A 54 -19.09 21.26 -30.22
N ASP A 55 -19.42 22.11 -31.18
CA ASP A 55 -20.27 23.26 -30.93
C ASP A 55 -21.72 22.88 -30.64
N GLU A 56 -22.17 21.73 -31.11
CA GLU A 56 -23.49 21.17 -30.88
C GLU A 56 -23.40 19.82 -30.11
N PRO A 57 -24.50 19.37 -29.48
CA PRO A 57 -24.55 18.06 -28.82
C PRO A 57 -24.19 16.94 -29.82
N LEU A 58 -23.28 16.04 -29.43
CA LEU A 58 -22.86 14.91 -30.27
C LEU A 58 -24.04 13.98 -30.54
N PHE A 59 -24.30 13.70 -31.82
CA PHE A 59 -25.48 12.94 -32.31
C PHE A 59 -26.83 13.53 -31.82
N GLY A 60 -26.89 14.83 -31.48
CA GLY A 60 -28.10 15.48 -30.98
C GLY A 60 -28.52 15.06 -29.56
N VAL A 61 -27.83 14.14 -28.90
CA VAL A 61 -28.22 13.56 -27.60
C VAL A 61 -27.15 13.71 -26.53
N VAL A 62 -25.87 13.54 -26.86
CA VAL A 62 -24.79 13.59 -25.85
C VAL A 62 -24.41 15.03 -25.53
N PRO A 63 -24.60 15.51 -24.28
CA PRO A 63 -24.24 16.86 -23.90
C PRO A 63 -22.76 17.16 -24.14
N ARG A 64 -22.46 18.37 -24.62
CA ARG A 64 -21.09 18.88 -24.88
C ARG A 64 -20.16 18.68 -23.68
N LEU A 65 -20.63 18.97 -22.48
CA LEU A 65 -19.85 18.80 -21.24
C LEU A 65 -19.42 17.35 -21.02
N VAL A 66 -20.29 16.37 -21.33
CA VAL A 66 -19.96 14.94 -21.18
C VAL A 66 -18.82 14.53 -22.11
N VAL A 67 -18.84 15.02 -23.35
CA VAL A 67 -17.74 14.80 -24.31
C VAL A 67 -16.44 15.40 -23.76
N GLY A 68 -16.48 16.64 -23.29
CA GLY A 68 -15.32 17.31 -22.68
C GLY A 68 -14.77 16.54 -21.48
N ILE A 69 -15.64 16.05 -20.60
CA ILE A 69 -15.25 15.25 -19.43
C ILE A 69 -14.55 13.95 -19.87
N VAL A 70 -15.14 13.21 -20.81
CA VAL A 70 -14.55 11.95 -21.30
C VAL A 70 -13.19 12.19 -21.95
N VAL A 71 -13.07 13.20 -22.80
CA VAL A 71 -11.80 13.59 -23.43
C VAL A 71 -10.79 14.00 -22.37
N GLY A 72 -11.15 14.91 -21.46
CA GLY A 72 -10.23 15.39 -20.43
C GLY A 72 -9.75 14.30 -19.49
N MET A 73 -10.65 13.42 -19.03
CA MET A 73 -10.26 12.25 -18.21
C MET A 73 -9.34 11.30 -18.98
N SER A 74 -9.61 11.07 -20.26
CA SER A 74 -8.80 10.18 -21.10
C SER A 74 -7.40 10.77 -21.35
N VAL A 75 -7.30 12.05 -21.69
CA VAL A 75 -6.02 12.75 -21.88
C VAL A 75 -5.20 12.74 -20.58
N GLY A 76 -5.82 13.11 -19.45
CA GLY A 76 -5.16 13.07 -18.16
C GLY A 76 -4.67 11.67 -17.77
N ALA A 77 -5.48 10.63 -18.01
CA ALA A 77 -5.12 9.24 -17.76
C ALA A 77 -3.96 8.76 -18.65
N VAL A 78 -4.01 9.06 -19.96
CA VAL A 78 -2.97 8.65 -20.93
C VAL A 78 -1.65 9.34 -20.62
N LEU A 79 -1.66 10.66 -20.38
CA LEU A 79 -0.45 11.40 -20.03
C LEU A 79 0.13 10.92 -18.70
N ALA A 80 -0.73 10.65 -17.70
CA ALA A 80 -0.28 10.06 -16.43
C ALA A 80 0.32 8.67 -16.65
N PHE A 81 -0.25 7.83 -17.50
CA PHE A 81 0.32 6.52 -17.83
C PHE A 81 1.70 6.66 -18.50
N LEU A 82 1.82 7.51 -19.53
CA LEU A 82 3.08 7.74 -20.24
C LEU A 82 4.17 8.31 -19.31
N LEU A 83 3.82 9.31 -18.49
CA LEU A 83 4.72 9.86 -17.49
C LEU A 83 5.08 8.81 -16.43
N GLY A 84 4.12 8.00 -16.03
CA GLY A 84 4.30 6.94 -15.03
C GLY A 84 5.36 5.92 -15.41
N LEU A 85 5.51 5.57 -16.71
CA LEU A 85 6.48 4.57 -17.16
C LEU A 85 7.92 4.86 -16.69
N PRO A 86 8.50 6.05 -16.90
CA PRO A 86 9.83 6.37 -16.39
C PRO A 86 9.86 6.72 -14.91
N VAL A 87 8.83 7.40 -14.36
CA VAL A 87 8.91 7.97 -13.01
C VAL A 87 8.56 6.99 -11.90
N MET A 88 7.92 5.83 -12.18
CA MET A 88 7.62 4.81 -11.15
C MET A 88 8.87 4.20 -10.49
N ARG A 89 10.06 4.40 -11.07
CA ARG A 89 11.33 4.00 -10.47
C ARG A 89 11.80 4.97 -9.38
N LEU A 90 11.29 6.20 -9.38
CA LEU A 90 11.63 7.25 -8.42
C LEU A 90 10.78 7.11 -7.15
N ARG A 91 11.31 7.58 -6.03
CA ARG A 91 10.64 7.51 -4.72
C ARG A 91 10.72 8.85 -3.99
N GLY A 92 9.73 9.10 -3.12
CA GLY A 92 9.71 10.26 -2.23
C GLY A 92 9.86 11.59 -2.97
N VAL A 93 10.81 12.42 -2.54
CA VAL A 93 11.04 13.77 -3.06
C VAL A 93 11.47 13.76 -4.53
N PHE A 94 12.24 12.79 -4.98
CA PHE A 94 12.65 12.70 -6.40
C PHE A 94 11.46 12.50 -7.34
N LEU A 95 10.45 11.74 -6.92
CA LEU A 95 9.21 11.60 -7.68
C LEU A 95 8.46 12.94 -7.75
N ALA A 96 8.38 13.66 -6.64
CA ALA A 96 7.71 14.96 -6.59
C ALA A 96 8.38 15.99 -7.50
N ILE A 97 9.72 16.08 -7.47
CA ILE A 97 10.49 17.00 -8.33
C ILE A 97 10.32 16.65 -9.81
N ALA A 98 10.45 15.37 -10.19
CA ALA A 98 10.28 14.95 -11.58
C ALA A 98 8.87 15.22 -12.12
N THR A 99 7.84 15.00 -11.29
CA THR A 99 6.45 15.25 -11.69
C THR A 99 6.10 16.74 -11.72
N LEU A 100 6.74 17.55 -10.86
CA LEU A 100 6.65 19.01 -10.94
C LEU A 100 7.31 19.54 -12.23
N ALA A 101 8.52 19.09 -12.54
CA ALA A 101 9.21 19.46 -13.77
C ALA A 101 8.39 19.10 -15.02
N PHE A 102 7.72 17.94 -15.02
CA PHE A 102 6.79 17.60 -16.09
C PHE A 102 5.63 18.60 -16.19
N GLY A 103 5.02 19.02 -15.07
CA GLY A 103 3.97 20.04 -15.06
C GLY A 103 4.45 21.35 -15.71
N GLU A 104 5.66 21.80 -15.39
CA GLU A 104 6.26 22.99 -15.99
C GLU A 104 6.57 22.83 -17.49
N VAL A 105 7.05 21.65 -17.91
CA VAL A 105 7.24 21.34 -19.34
C VAL A 105 5.90 21.44 -20.08
N VAL A 106 4.82 20.85 -19.56
CA VAL A 106 3.48 20.94 -20.16
C VAL A 106 3.03 22.40 -20.24
N ARG A 107 3.20 23.18 -19.16
CA ARG A 107 2.86 24.61 -19.15
C ARG A 107 3.60 25.39 -20.22
N ILE A 108 4.92 25.21 -20.33
CA ILE A 108 5.75 25.89 -21.34
C ILE A 108 5.35 25.48 -22.75
N LEU A 109 5.08 24.18 -22.98
CA LEU A 109 4.62 23.69 -24.28
C LEU A 109 3.31 24.37 -24.68
N LEU A 110 2.32 24.44 -23.77
CA LEU A 110 1.02 25.02 -24.06
C LEU A 110 1.12 26.54 -24.28
N ILE A 111 1.95 27.28 -23.55
CA ILE A 111 2.18 28.72 -23.80
C ILE A 111 2.71 28.98 -25.21
N ASN A 112 3.50 28.08 -25.78
CA ASN A 112 4.12 28.25 -27.10
C ASN A 112 3.28 27.70 -28.25
N GLN A 113 2.06 27.20 -27.99
CA GLN A 113 1.15 26.71 -29.03
C GLN A 113 0.10 27.76 -29.42
N ALA A 114 -0.06 28.00 -30.72
CA ALA A 114 -1.05 28.97 -31.19
C ALA A 114 -2.51 28.55 -30.87
N TRP A 115 -2.82 27.26 -30.91
CA TRP A 115 -4.16 26.73 -30.67
C TRP A 115 -4.62 26.83 -29.20
N THR A 116 -3.72 27.09 -28.27
CA THR A 116 -4.05 27.35 -26.84
C THR A 116 -4.27 28.83 -26.55
N GLY A 117 -4.12 29.72 -27.53
CA GLY A 117 -4.05 31.16 -27.33
C GLY A 117 -2.76 31.65 -26.69
N GLY A 118 -1.77 30.77 -26.52
CA GLY A 118 -0.46 31.08 -25.94
C GLY A 118 -0.59 31.58 -24.48
N ALA A 119 0.11 32.67 -24.16
CA ALA A 119 0.05 33.31 -22.86
C ALA A 119 -1.27 34.07 -22.61
N GLN A 120 -2.06 34.34 -23.66
CA GLN A 120 -3.35 35.02 -23.54
C GLN A 120 -4.49 34.06 -23.17
N GLY A 121 -4.29 32.74 -23.29
CA GLY A 121 -5.29 31.72 -22.98
C GLY A 121 -6.45 31.65 -23.97
N LEU A 122 -7.45 30.84 -23.62
CA LEU A 122 -8.66 30.61 -24.41
C LEU A 122 -9.93 30.90 -23.63
N SER A 123 -10.94 31.39 -24.36
CA SER A 123 -12.32 31.52 -23.82
C SER A 123 -13.08 30.20 -24.03
N PHE A 124 -13.84 29.82 -23.01
CA PHE A 124 -14.67 28.61 -23.00
C PHE A 124 -16.15 28.95 -22.84
N PRO A 125 -17.07 28.17 -23.44
CA PRO A 125 -18.48 28.33 -23.16
C PRO A 125 -18.81 27.95 -21.72
N LYS A 126 -19.74 28.64 -21.08
CA LYS A 126 -20.21 28.31 -19.73
C LYS A 126 -21.06 27.05 -19.75
N LEU A 127 -20.47 25.90 -19.42
CA LEU A 127 -21.19 24.62 -19.32
C LEU A 127 -21.26 24.09 -17.88
N VAL A 128 -20.49 24.67 -16.95
CA VAL A 128 -20.42 24.25 -15.55
C VAL A 128 -20.98 25.34 -14.64
N GLY A 129 -21.93 24.98 -13.82
CA GLY A 129 -22.45 25.73 -12.68
C GLY A 129 -22.43 24.89 -11.41
N ILE A 130 -23.09 25.36 -10.36
CA ILE A 130 -23.16 24.66 -9.06
C ILE A 130 -23.59 23.19 -9.22
N PRO A 131 -24.69 22.84 -9.92
CA PRO A 131 -25.15 21.46 -9.99
C PRO A 131 -24.13 20.51 -10.64
N GLN A 132 -23.48 20.93 -11.75
CA GLN A 132 -22.52 20.12 -12.48
C GLN A 132 -21.25 19.90 -11.65
N ALA A 133 -20.73 20.95 -10.98
CA ALA A 133 -19.55 20.87 -10.14
C ALA A 133 -19.78 19.93 -8.94
N TRP A 134 -20.91 20.05 -8.24
CA TRP A 134 -21.24 19.19 -7.12
C TRP A 134 -21.57 17.75 -7.54
N LEU A 135 -22.21 17.55 -8.69
CA LEU A 135 -22.43 16.21 -9.24
C LEU A 135 -21.09 15.51 -9.54
N ALA A 136 -20.13 16.22 -10.15
CA ALA A 136 -18.80 15.69 -10.40
C ALA A 136 -18.06 15.36 -9.10
N LEU A 137 -18.08 16.26 -8.11
CA LEU A 137 -17.50 16.01 -6.80
C LEU A 137 -18.14 14.79 -6.12
N ALA A 138 -19.47 14.69 -6.13
CA ALA A 138 -20.19 13.56 -5.56
C ALA A 138 -19.84 12.25 -6.25
N ALA A 139 -19.71 12.24 -7.58
CA ALA A 139 -19.29 11.05 -8.36
C ALA A 139 -17.86 10.63 -8.00
N VAL A 140 -16.91 11.57 -7.90
CA VAL A 140 -15.53 11.30 -7.52
C VAL A 140 -15.45 10.84 -6.06
N ALA A 141 -16.15 11.49 -5.14
CA ALA A 141 -16.21 11.08 -3.74
C ALA A 141 -16.81 9.66 -3.58
N TYR A 142 -17.89 9.35 -4.32
CA TYR A 142 -18.47 8.01 -4.38
C TYR A 142 -17.47 6.97 -4.89
N PHE A 143 -16.73 7.29 -5.97
CA PHE A 143 -15.69 6.43 -6.50
C PHE A 143 -14.63 6.10 -5.42
N PHE A 144 -14.08 7.10 -4.74
CA PHE A 144 -13.06 6.89 -3.71
C PHE A 144 -13.61 6.21 -2.46
N TRP A 145 -14.86 6.47 -2.08
CA TRP A 145 -15.53 5.72 -1.03
C TRP A 145 -15.61 4.21 -1.35
N ARG A 146 -15.98 3.87 -2.58
CA ARG A 146 -16.04 2.47 -3.04
C ARG A 146 -14.67 1.85 -3.19
N LEU A 147 -13.71 2.63 -3.67
CA LEU A 147 -12.31 2.24 -3.81
C LEU A 147 -11.70 1.86 -2.45
N GLY A 148 -11.83 2.71 -1.43
CA GLY A 148 -11.25 2.50 -0.10
C GLY A 148 -11.67 1.18 0.55
N GLY A 149 -12.89 0.71 0.29
CA GLY A 149 -13.34 -0.59 0.76
C GLY A 149 -12.97 -1.77 -0.15
N SER A 150 -12.38 -1.55 -1.33
CA SER A 150 -12.05 -2.61 -2.30
C SER A 150 -10.70 -3.27 -2.01
N ARG A 151 -10.43 -4.39 -2.71
CA ARG A 151 -9.09 -5.02 -2.73
C ARG A 151 -8.02 -4.02 -3.17
N LEU A 152 -8.31 -3.20 -4.19
CA LEU A 152 -7.39 -2.19 -4.71
C LEU A 152 -7.09 -1.11 -3.66
N GLY A 153 -8.12 -0.60 -2.96
CA GLY A 153 -7.93 0.41 -1.90
C GLY A 153 -7.15 -0.14 -0.70
N ARG A 154 -7.40 -1.41 -0.31
CA ARG A 154 -6.58 -2.07 0.71
C ARG A 154 -5.13 -2.25 0.28
N ALA A 155 -4.89 -2.59 -1.00
CA ALA A 155 -3.52 -2.66 -1.53
C ALA A 155 -2.83 -1.29 -1.51
N PHE A 156 -3.52 -0.20 -1.85
CA PHE A 156 -2.98 1.15 -1.74
C PHE A 156 -2.61 1.50 -0.29
N ALA A 157 -3.50 1.22 0.67
CA ALA A 157 -3.23 1.46 2.08
C ALA A 157 -2.03 0.65 2.59
N ALA A 158 -1.91 -0.61 2.19
CA ALA A 158 -0.78 -1.48 2.52
C ALA A 158 0.55 -0.95 1.94
N ILE A 159 0.57 -0.55 0.65
CA ILE A 159 1.76 0.00 -0.01
C ILE A 159 2.21 1.30 0.67
N ARG A 160 1.26 2.13 1.11
CA ARG A 160 1.57 3.38 1.81
C ARG A 160 2.21 3.16 3.17
N GLU A 161 1.83 2.12 3.90
CA GLU A 161 2.36 1.79 5.23
C GLU A 161 3.73 1.10 5.14
N ASP A 162 3.84 -0.01 4.40
CA ASP A 162 5.09 -0.75 4.18
C ASP A 162 5.09 -1.47 2.83
N GLU A 163 5.97 -1.02 1.92
CA GLU A 163 6.09 -1.58 0.58
C GLU A 163 6.62 -3.03 0.60
N LEU A 164 7.55 -3.35 1.51
CA LEU A 164 8.15 -4.67 1.60
C LEU A 164 7.13 -5.70 2.08
N ALA A 165 6.39 -5.36 3.14
CA ALA A 165 5.30 -6.19 3.63
C ALA A 165 4.21 -6.39 2.56
N ALA A 166 3.85 -5.34 1.82
CA ALA A 166 2.86 -5.44 0.74
C ALA A 166 3.31 -6.42 -0.36
N ARG A 167 4.58 -6.37 -0.79
CA ARG A 167 5.15 -7.32 -1.77
C ARG A 167 5.10 -8.76 -1.29
N ALA A 168 5.43 -9.00 -0.01
CA ALA A 168 5.38 -10.32 0.60
C ALA A 168 3.94 -10.88 0.73
N MET A 169 2.92 -10.01 0.66
CA MET A 169 1.50 -10.40 0.62
C MET A 169 0.95 -10.57 -0.82
N GLY A 170 1.83 -10.63 -1.83
CA GLY A 170 1.43 -10.83 -3.23
C GLY A 170 0.90 -9.58 -3.94
N ILE A 171 1.18 -8.39 -3.41
CA ILE A 171 0.78 -7.12 -4.03
C ILE A 171 1.87 -6.66 -5.00
N ASP A 172 1.53 -6.53 -6.29
CA ASP A 172 2.39 -5.88 -7.28
C ASP A 172 2.39 -4.37 -7.05
N VAL A 173 3.39 -3.88 -6.33
CA VAL A 173 3.50 -2.47 -5.93
C VAL A 173 3.58 -1.55 -7.14
N THR A 174 4.34 -1.92 -8.18
CA THR A 174 4.52 -1.09 -9.38
C THR A 174 3.21 -0.91 -10.14
N ARG A 175 2.48 -2.01 -10.36
CA ARG A 175 1.18 -1.98 -11.03
C ARG A 175 0.13 -1.20 -10.24
N HIS A 176 0.11 -1.33 -8.92
CA HIS A 176 -0.83 -0.62 -8.06
C HIS A 176 -0.51 0.88 -8.00
N ARG A 177 0.77 1.26 -7.90
CA ARG A 177 1.22 2.66 -7.99
C ARG A 177 0.87 3.28 -9.33
N MET A 178 1.09 2.57 -10.44
CA MET A 178 0.69 3.02 -11.76
C MET A 178 -0.82 3.25 -11.85
N SER A 179 -1.63 2.34 -11.29
CA SER A 179 -3.10 2.50 -11.30
C SER A 179 -3.56 3.71 -10.49
N ALA A 180 -2.92 4.00 -9.35
CA ALA A 180 -3.19 5.22 -8.57
C ALA A 180 -2.82 6.48 -9.35
N PHE A 181 -1.69 6.46 -10.05
CA PHE A 181 -1.19 7.59 -10.83
C PHE A 181 -2.08 7.88 -12.05
N VAL A 182 -2.52 6.85 -12.77
CA VAL A 182 -3.48 6.97 -13.88
C VAL A 182 -4.84 7.47 -13.40
N THR A 183 -5.32 6.96 -12.25
CA THR A 183 -6.56 7.46 -11.63
C THR A 183 -6.44 8.95 -11.26
N SER A 184 -5.29 9.35 -10.70
CA SER A 184 -4.97 10.74 -10.39
C SER A 184 -5.04 11.62 -11.65
N GLY A 185 -4.43 11.18 -12.75
CA GLY A 185 -4.46 11.89 -14.02
C GLY A 185 -5.86 12.04 -14.61
N ALA A 186 -6.67 10.97 -14.54
CA ALA A 186 -8.07 11.03 -14.97
C ALA A 186 -8.88 12.07 -14.18
N VAL A 187 -8.73 12.09 -12.84
CA VAL A 187 -9.43 13.06 -11.98
C VAL A 187 -8.88 14.48 -12.16
N ALA A 188 -7.57 14.63 -12.39
CA ALA A 188 -6.98 15.93 -12.72
C ALA A 188 -7.51 16.46 -14.08
N GLY A 189 -7.63 15.57 -15.07
CA GLY A 189 -8.23 15.93 -16.37
C GLY A 189 -9.70 16.33 -16.25
N LEU A 190 -10.48 15.64 -15.42
CA LEU A 190 -11.84 16.05 -15.09
C LEU A 190 -11.87 17.46 -14.51
N TYR A 191 -11.01 17.73 -13.51
CA TYR A 191 -10.91 19.07 -12.90
C TYR A 191 -10.58 20.15 -13.91
N GLY A 192 -9.59 19.93 -14.80
CA GLY A 192 -9.18 20.91 -15.80
C GLY A 192 -10.33 21.33 -16.73
N VAL A 193 -11.10 20.34 -17.22
CA VAL A 193 -12.29 20.61 -18.06
C VAL A 193 -13.37 21.36 -17.28
N LEU A 194 -13.67 20.92 -16.06
CA LEU A 194 -14.69 21.57 -15.23
C LEU A 194 -14.31 23.02 -14.91
N LEU A 195 -13.04 23.28 -14.55
CA LEU A 195 -12.53 24.62 -14.25
C LEU A 195 -12.66 25.54 -15.46
N ALA A 196 -12.16 25.13 -16.63
CA ALA A 196 -12.19 25.92 -17.86
C ALA A 196 -13.63 26.35 -18.23
N HIS A 197 -14.59 25.43 -18.13
CA HIS A 197 -16.00 25.72 -18.43
C HIS A 197 -16.74 26.43 -17.30
N ALA A 198 -16.27 26.42 -16.06
CA ALA A 198 -16.85 27.16 -14.94
C ALA A 198 -16.41 28.64 -14.96
N VAL A 199 -15.09 28.86 -15.13
CA VAL A 199 -14.48 30.19 -15.19
C VAL A 199 -14.71 30.84 -16.55
N ARG A 200 -14.99 30.06 -17.60
CA ARG A 200 -15.16 30.47 -19.00
C ARG A 200 -13.88 30.97 -19.69
N PHE A 201 -12.77 30.72 -19.02
CA PHE A 201 -11.44 31.13 -19.49
C PHE A 201 -10.41 30.17 -18.88
N ALA A 202 -9.35 29.90 -19.59
CA ALA A 202 -8.20 29.18 -19.07
C ALA A 202 -6.91 29.72 -19.74
N GLU A 203 -5.90 29.96 -18.90
CA GLU A 203 -4.55 30.24 -19.37
C GLU A 203 -3.58 29.20 -18.81
N PRO A 204 -2.50 28.84 -19.53
CA PRO A 204 -1.56 27.83 -19.05
C PRO A 204 -0.88 28.21 -17.74
N ASN A 205 -0.72 29.50 -17.42
CA ASN A 205 -0.08 29.97 -16.20
C ASN A 205 -0.88 29.66 -14.93
N GLU A 206 -2.21 29.58 -15.02
CA GLU A 206 -3.09 29.21 -13.89
C GLU A 206 -2.83 27.77 -13.40
N PHE A 207 -2.27 26.91 -14.23
CA PHE A 207 -1.95 25.51 -13.91
C PHE A 207 -0.47 25.29 -13.55
N GLY A 208 0.22 26.31 -13.08
CA GLY A 208 1.64 26.24 -12.70
C GLY A 208 1.87 25.65 -11.30
N PHE A 209 3.07 25.88 -10.79
CA PHE A 209 3.51 25.41 -9.47
C PHE A 209 2.57 25.79 -8.33
N ALA A 210 2.08 27.01 -8.31
CA ALA A 210 1.18 27.49 -7.25
C ALA A 210 -0.10 26.65 -7.15
N ALA A 211 -0.73 26.34 -8.29
CA ALA A 211 -1.92 25.50 -8.34
C ALA A 211 -1.63 24.06 -7.88
N ALA A 212 -0.47 23.50 -8.28
CA ALA A 212 -0.06 22.17 -7.83
C ALA A 212 0.10 22.11 -6.30
N VAL A 213 0.73 23.12 -5.72
CA VAL A 213 0.91 23.22 -4.25
C VAL A 213 -0.44 23.40 -3.55
N GLU A 214 -1.31 24.28 -4.06
CA GLU A 214 -2.66 24.51 -3.48
C GLU A 214 -3.48 23.21 -3.45
N GLY A 215 -3.51 22.46 -4.56
CA GLY A 215 -4.21 21.18 -4.62
C GLY A 215 -3.65 20.13 -3.66
N LEU A 216 -2.31 20.04 -3.55
CA LEU A 216 -1.65 19.17 -2.60
C LEU A 216 -1.99 19.55 -1.15
N VAL A 217 -1.88 20.83 -0.81
CA VAL A 217 -2.19 21.36 0.53
C VAL A 217 -3.65 21.07 0.87
N THR A 218 -4.58 21.28 -0.06
CA THR A 218 -6.00 20.97 0.14
C THR A 218 -6.22 19.50 0.48
N ALA A 219 -5.53 18.58 -0.23
CA ALA A 219 -5.63 17.14 0.05
C ALA A 219 -5.01 16.76 1.39
N VAL A 220 -3.85 17.33 1.75
CA VAL A 220 -3.12 17.02 3.00
C VAL A 220 -3.84 17.59 4.22
N VAL A 221 -4.28 18.85 4.18
CA VAL A 221 -5.06 19.49 5.25
C VAL A 221 -6.38 18.76 5.49
N GLY A 222 -7.05 18.38 4.40
CA GLY A 222 -8.25 17.54 4.49
C GLY A 222 -7.99 16.18 5.12
N GLY A 223 -6.84 15.59 4.83
CA GLY A 223 -6.41 14.27 5.32
C GLY A 223 -6.42 13.20 4.24
N THR A 224 -5.36 12.38 4.22
CA THR A 224 -5.10 11.37 3.16
C THR A 224 -5.52 9.96 3.54
N THR A 225 -6.03 9.75 4.74
CA THR A 225 -6.44 8.43 5.26
C THR A 225 -7.87 8.06 4.90
N LEU A 226 -8.76 9.05 4.87
CA LEU A 226 -10.18 8.88 4.60
C LEU A 226 -10.59 9.57 3.30
N PHE A 227 -11.53 8.94 2.60
CA PHE A 227 -12.07 9.49 1.36
C PHE A 227 -12.78 10.85 1.55
N VAL A 228 -13.25 11.20 2.74
CA VAL A 228 -13.87 12.49 3.05
C VAL A 228 -12.84 13.62 3.18
N GLY A 229 -11.56 13.30 3.35
CA GLY A 229 -10.49 14.27 3.55
C GLY A 229 -10.46 15.39 2.49
N PRO A 230 -10.33 15.08 1.19
CA PRO A 230 -10.30 16.09 0.14
C PRO A 230 -11.50 17.04 0.15
N LEU A 231 -12.69 16.53 0.50
CA LEU A 231 -13.90 17.34 0.65
C LEU A 231 -13.78 18.31 1.84
N LEU A 232 -13.33 17.83 3.00
CA LEU A 232 -13.13 18.68 4.17
C LEU A 232 -12.07 19.75 3.93
N GLY A 233 -10.96 19.38 3.27
CA GLY A 233 -9.90 20.31 2.90
C GLY A 233 -10.39 21.40 1.94
N SER A 234 -11.16 21.02 0.91
CA SER A 234 -11.71 22.00 -0.04
C SER A 234 -12.72 22.94 0.61
N VAL A 235 -13.63 22.44 1.44
CA VAL A 235 -14.53 23.29 2.21
C VAL A 235 -13.74 24.25 3.10
N PHE A 236 -12.79 23.76 3.87
CA PHE A 236 -12.01 24.57 4.80
C PHE A 236 -11.22 25.67 4.09
N LEU A 237 -10.37 25.30 3.11
CA LEU A 237 -9.46 26.26 2.46
C LEU A 237 -10.20 27.25 1.56
N THR A 238 -11.21 26.80 0.80
CA THR A 238 -11.93 27.68 -0.12
C THR A 238 -12.89 28.61 0.62
N SER A 239 -13.45 28.22 1.78
CA SER A 239 -14.30 29.12 2.58
C SER A 239 -13.51 30.05 3.51
N LEU A 240 -12.22 29.80 3.75
CA LEU A 240 -11.40 30.56 4.69
C LEU A 240 -11.33 32.07 4.36
N PRO A 241 -11.14 32.52 3.10
CA PRO A 241 -11.14 33.93 2.76
C PRO A 241 -12.48 34.62 3.05
N GLU A 242 -13.61 33.93 2.82
CA GLU A 242 -14.94 34.45 3.11
C GLU A 242 -15.18 34.56 4.61
N LEU A 243 -14.74 33.57 5.38
CA LEU A 243 -14.83 33.61 6.84
C LEU A 243 -14.01 34.77 7.41
N GLN A 244 -12.80 35.00 6.90
CA GLN A 244 -11.94 36.12 7.30
C GLN A 244 -12.61 37.47 7.00
N ARG A 245 -13.27 37.60 5.84
CA ARG A 245 -14.03 38.77 5.48
C ARG A 245 -15.19 38.98 6.45
N ALA A 246 -15.94 37.95 6.81
CA ALA A 246 -17.07 38.00 7.72
C ALA A 246 -16.71 38.47 9.14
N ILE A 247 -15.49 38.18 9.61
CA ILE A 247 -14.97 38.61 10.93
C ILE A 247 -14.16 39.91 10.87
N GLY A 248 -14.21 40.65 9.72
CA GLY A 248 -13.59 41.95 9.58
C GLY A 248 -12.07 41.97 9.41
N VAL A 249 -11.46 40.83 9.04
CA VAL A 249 -10.04 40.78 8.68
C VAL A 249 -9.86 41.30 7.25
N GLU A 250 -9.72 42.62 7.10
CA GLU A 250 -9.64 43.27 5.78
C GLU A 250 -8.23 43.69 5.35
N ALA A 251 -7.27 43.80 6.27
CA ALA A 251 -5.92 44.26 5.95
C ALA A 251 -5.20 43.27 5.00
N GLY A 252 -4.63 43.79 3.91
CA GLY A 252 -4.09 43.02 2.80
C GLY A 252 -3.05 41.94 3.15
N TRP A 253 -2.19 42.21 4.14
CA TRP A 253 -1.16 41.25 4.59
C TRP A 253 -1.64 40.29 5.70
N ILE A 254 -2.69 40.67 6.47
CA ILE A 254 -3.19 39.85 7.60
C ILE A 254 -3.87 38.59 7.08
N ARG A 255 -4.60 38.64 5.96
CA ARG A 255 -5.27 37.46 5.40
C ARG A 255 -4.33 36.32 5.07
N PRO A 256 -3.27 36.51 4.25
CA PRO A 256 -2.30 35.42 3.97
C PRO A 256 -1.61 34.93 5.25
N PHE A 257 -1.30 35.83 6.19
CA PHE A 257 -0.69 35.47 7.46
C PHE A 257 -1.59 34.56 8.30
N VAL A 258 -2.85 34.94 8.51
CA VAL A 258 -3.83 34.12 9.26
C VAL A 258 -4.09 32.80 8.56
N SER A 259 -4.21 32.79 7.23
CA SER A 259 -4.37 31.56 6.46
C SER A 259 -3.18 30.62 6.63
N GLY A 260 -1.95 31.15 6.51
CA GLY A 260 -0.74 30.37 6.70
C GLY A 260 -0.58 29.85 8.14
N LEU A 261 -0.92 30.69 9.14
CA LEU A 261 -0.90 30.28 10.55
C LEU A 261 -1.92 29.17 10.83
N LEU A 262 -3.16 29.29 10.37
CA LEU A 262 -4.18 28.26 10.53
C LEU A 262 -3.78 26.95 9.85
N LEU A 263 -3.20 27.04 8.67
CA LEU A 263 -2.68 25.88 7.93
C LEU A 263 -1.56 25.18 8.71
N LEU A 264 -0.62 25.96 9.25
CA LEU A 264 0.47 25.46 10.11
C LEU A 264 -0.10 24.76 11.35
N LEU A 265 -1.09 25.37 12.01
CA LEU A 265 -1.74 24.79 13.18
C LEU A 265 -2.44 23.47 12.85
N VAL A 266 -3.17 23.40 11.73
CA VAL A 266 -3.80 22.14 11.29
C VAL A 266 -2.76 21.04 11.06
N ILE A 267 -1.64 21.36 10.40
CA ILE A 267 -0.58 20.36 10.13
C ILE A 267 0.10 19.90 11.42
N LEU A 268 0.36 20.82 12.36
CA LEU A 268 1.05 20.51 13.63
C LEU A 268 0.17 19.71 14.61
N PHE A 269 -1.11 20.10 14.75
CA PHE A 269 -2.00 19.53 15.76
C PHE A 269 -2.91 18.41 15.22
N LEU A 270 -3.08 18.33 13.91
CA LEU A 270 -3.90 17.32 13.24
C LEU A 270 -3.07 16.54 12.18
N PRO A 271 -2.12 15.70 12.58
CA PRO A 271 -1.25 14.99 11.63
C PRO A 271 -2.01 14.04 10.70
N GLY A 272 -3.27 13.71 11.01
CA GLY A 272 -4.19 12.98 10.14
C GLY A 272 -5.06 13.88 9.25
N GLY A 273 -4.88 15.22 9.31
CA GLY A 273 -5.72 16.22 8.68
C GLY A 273 -7.09 16.34 9.35
N LEU A 274 -7.97 17.17 8.80
CA LEU A 274 -9.34 17.38 9.30
C LEU A 274 -10.17 16.09 9.33
N ALA A 275 -9.87 15.12 8.47
CA ALA A 275 -10.53 13.82 8.45
C ALA A 275 -10.31 13.01 9.74
N ALA A 276 -9.26 13.30 10.52
CA ALA A 276 -9.04 12.65 11.81
C ALA A 276 -10.13 12.97 12.84
N LEU A 277 -10.82 14.10 12.69
CA LEU A 277 -11.93 14.50 13.54
C LEU A 277 -13.23 13.73 13.24
N VAL A 278 -13.30 13.05 12.10
CA VAL A 278 -14.48 12.28 11.72
C VAL A 278 -14.46 10.92 12.42
N PRO A 279 -15.48 10.60 13.25
CA PRO A 279 -15.54 9.31 13.92
C PRO A 279 -15.54 8.17 12.91
N HIS A 280 -14.53 7.32 12.96
CA HIS A 280 -14.50 6.14 12.11
C HIS A 280 -15.53 5.13 12.60
N ARG A 281 -16.57 4.90 11.84
CA ARG A 281 -17.34 3.65 11.95
C ARG A 281 -16.46 2.51 11.43
N ARG A 282 -15.62 1.97 12.29
CA ARG A 282 -14.83 0.77 12.01
C ARG A 282 -15.81 -0.34 11.64
N ARG A 283 -15.51 -1.04 10.54
CA ARG A 283 -16.36 -2.13 10.03
C ARG A 283 -16.65 -3.11 11.16
N GLY A 284 -17.92 -3.26 11.48
CA GLY A 284 -18.35 -4.29 12.41
C GLY A 284 -18.14 -5.67 11.78
N ALA A 285 -17.20 -6.43 12.30
CA ALA A 285 -17.15 -7.84 12.05
C ALA A 285 -18.25 -8.49 12.91
N THR A 286 -19.40 -8.73 12.33
CA THR A 286 -20.30 -9.76 12.84
C THR A 286 -19.76 -11.08 12.32
N ALA A 287 -19.47 -12.00 13.23
CA ALA A 287 -19.11 -13.36 12.87
C ALA A 287 -20.17 -13.92 11.92
N HIS A 288 -19.79 -14.15 10.68
CA HIS A 288 -20.59 -14.93 9.76
C HIS A 288 -19.89 -16.27 9.55
N PRO A 289 -20.56 -17.39 9.89
CA PRO A 289 -19.97 -18.73 9.87
C PRO A 289 -19.75 -19.32 8.47
N ASP A 290 -20.00 -18.58 7.41
CA ASP A 290 -19.77 -19.09 6.07
C ASP A 290 -18.28 -19.12 5.75
N ALA A 291 -17.58 -20.14 6.28
CA ALA A 291 -16.25 -20.51 5.81
C ALA A 291 -16.34 -20.88 4.33
N PRO A 292 -15.48 -20.35 3.46
CA PRO A 292 -15.58 -20.62 2.04
C PRO A 292 -15.10 -22.03 1.71
N SER A 293 -15.94 -22.75 1.01
CA SER A 293 -15.66 -24.06 0.41
C SER A 293 -14.74 -24.03 -0.81
N ASP A 294 -14.33 -22.83 -1.28
CA ASP A 294 -13.63 -22.63 -2.56
C ASP A 294 -12.13 -22.30 -2.43
N LEU A 295 -11.50 -22.61 -1.29
CA LEU A 295 -10.04 -22.47 -1.17
C LEU A 295 -9.35 -23.60 -1.97
N PRO A 296 -8.24 -23.31 -2.68
CA PRO A 296 -7.50 -24.36 -3.37
C PRO A 296 -7.02 -25.40 -2.35
N PRO A 297 -7.10 -26.69 -2.66
CA PRO A 297 -6.62 -27.73 -1.76
C PRO A 297 -5.13 -27.53 -1.48
N LEU A 298 -4.69 -27.86 -0.25
CA LEU A 298 -3.26 -27.92 0.06
C LEU A 298 -2.65 -29.12 -0.65
N PRO A 299 -1.35 -29.08 -1.02
CA PRO A 299 -0.66 -30.21 -1.63
C PRO A 299 -0.69 -31.46 -0.73
N ALA A 300 -0.71 -32.64 -1.34
CA ALA A 300 -0.65 -33.89 -0.59
C ALA A 300 0.66 -33.98 0.21
N ALA A 301 0.60 -34.55 1.41
CA ALA A 301 1.76 -34.73 2.27
C ALA A 301 2.91 -35.41 1.51
N GLY A 302 4.13 -34.94 1.72
CA GLY A 302 5.34 -35.42 1.05
C GLY A 302 5.59 -34.84 -0.35
N THR A 303 4.65 -34.04 -0.93
CA THR A 303 4.91 -33.33 -2.20
C THR A 303 6.03 -32.30 -2.01
N PRO A 304 7.04 -32.20 -2.89
CA PRO A 304 8.08 -31.17 -2.80
C PRO A 304 7.47 -29.78 -2.93
N ILE A 305 7.63 -28.92 -1.92
CA ILE A 305 7.17 -27.53 -1.90
C ILE A 305 8.32 -26.58 -2.22
N ALA A 306 9.50 -26.86 -1.67
CA ALA A 306 10.71 -26.13 -2.02
C ALA A 306 11.83 -27.14 -2.30
N SER A 307 12.62 -26.87 -3.33
CA SER A 307 13.82 -27.64 -3.67
C SER A 307 14.87 -26.66 -4.17
N LEU A 308 15.93 -26.51 -3.40
CA LEU A 308 17.05 -25.62 -3.69
C LEU A 308 18.30 -26.46 -3.91
N ARG A 309 19.11 -26.12 -4.92
CA ARG A 309 20.35 -26.83 -5.26
C ARG A 309 21.49 -25.85 -5.46
N ALA A 310 22.55 -26.02 -4.69
CA ALA A 310 23.79 -25.25 -4.72
C ALA A 310 23.55 -23.73 -4.66
N ILE A 311 22.52 -23.30 -3.92
CA ILE A 311 22.19 -21.89 -3.80
C ILE A 311 23.32 -21.13 -3.12
N SER A 312 23.79 -20.08 -3.78
CA SER A 312 24.82 -19.18 -3.22
C SER A 312 24.38 -17.72 -3.34
N LYS A 313 24.84 -16.90 -2.39
CA LYS A 313 24.60 -15.45 -2.40
C LYS A 313 25.81 -14.69 -1.89
N ASP A 314 26.26 -13.76 -2.75
CA ASP A 314 27.40 -12.89 -2.48
C ASP A 314 26.94 -11.44 -2.40
N TYR A 315 27.51 -10.70 -1.45
CA TYR A 315 27.33 -9.26 -1.26
C TYR A 315 28.70 -8.60 -1.22
N GLY A 316 29.20 -8.14 -2.37
CA GLY A 316 30.43 -7.32 -2.43
C GLY A 316 31.65 -7.95 -1.74
N GLY A 317 31.85 -9.28 -1.86
CA GLY A 317 32.96 -10.01 -1.23
C GLY A 317 32.59 -10.79 0.04
N VAL A 318 31.39 -10.60 0.59
CA VAL A 318 30.85 -11.43 1.68
C VAL A 318 30.00 -12.55 1.10
N HIS A 319 30.39 -13.78 1.32
CA HIS A 319 29.63 -14.97 0.93
C HIS A 319 28.59 -15.28 2.01
N ALA A 320 27.38 -14.75 1.86
CA ALA A 320 26.32 -14.90 2.86
C ALA A 320 25.63 -16.28 2.83
N VAL A 321 25.63 -16.97 1.68
CA VAL A 321 25.12 -18.34 1.48
C VAL A 321 26.05 -19.03 0.48
N ARG A 322 26.45 -20.26 0.76
CA ARG A 322 27.42 -21.05 -0.03
C ARG A 322 26.88 -22.43 -0.31
N HIS A 323 26.57 -22.70 -1.58
CA HIS A 323 26.18 -24.02 -2.10
C HIS A 323 25.11 -24.75 -1.24
N VAL A 324 24.12 -24.03 -0.75
CA VAL A 324 23.08 -24.59 0.13
C VAL A 324 22.09 -25.42 -0.69
N ASP A 325 21.91 -26.67 -0.26
CA ASP A 325 20.84 -27.55 -0.67
C ASP A 325 19.75 -27.58 0.41
N LEU A 326 18.50 -27.41 0.03
CA LEU A 326 17.36 -27.46 0.96
C LEU A 326 16.12 -27.99 0.25
N ASP A 327 15.56 -29.08 0.77
CA ASP A 327 14.26 -29.59 0.38
C ASP A 327 13.24 -29.35 1.50
N VAL A 328 12.00 -29.00 1.15
CA VAL A 328 10.86 -28.88 2.09
C VAL A 328 9.67 -29.59 1.46
N ALA A 329 9.13 -30.57 2.17
CA ALA A 329 7.98 -31.35 1.75
C ALA A 329 6.67 -30.81 2.34
N ALA A 330 5.54 -31.05 1.66
CA ALA A 330 4.22 -30.65 2.12
C ALA A 330 3.86 -31.30 3.46
N GLY A 331 3.33 -30.49 4.39
CA GLY A 331 2.93 -30.92 5.73
C GLY A 331 4.09 -31.05 6.73
N GLU A 332 5.33 -30.73 6.32
CA GLU A 332 6.52 -30.79 7.17
C GLU A 332 6.70 -29.50 7.98
N ILE A 333 7.22 -29.60 9.21
CA ILE A 333 7.76 -28.47 9.97
C ILE A 333 9.28 -28.58 9.94
N VAL A 334 9.93 -27.76 9.12
CA VAL A 334 11.39 -27.68 9.01
C VAL A 334 11.92 -26.54 9.87
N GLY A 335 12.81 -26.84 10.82
CA GLY A 335 13.57 -25.86 11.57
C GLY A 335 14.83 -25.44 10.83
N LEU A 336 15.06 -24.14 10.66
CA LEU A 336 16.31 -23.59 10.13
C LEU A 336 17.01 -22.83 11.24
N ILE A 337 18.08 -23.39 11.79
CA ILE A 337 18.83 -22.82 12.91
C ILE A 337 20.28 -22.51 12.54
N GLY A 338 21.00 -21.83 13.42
CA GLY A 338 22.40 -21.48 13.28
C GLY A 338 22.74 -20.18 13.99
N PRO A 339 24.01 -19.86 14.22
CA PRO A 339 24.43 -18.63 14.86
C PRO A 339 24.06 -17.37 14.06
N ASN A 340 24.28 -16.20 14.69
CA ASN A 340 24.08 -14.91 14.01
C ASN A 340 25.08 -14.79 12.84
N GLY A 341 24.60 -14.32 11.69
CA GLY A 341 25.43 -14.25 10.49
C GLY A 341 25.54 -15.55 9.68
N ALA A 342 24.97 -16.66 10.12
CA ALA A 342 25.03 -17.96 9.41
C ALA A 342 24.34 -17.98 8.03
N GLY A 343 23.66 -16.90 7.60
CA GLY A 343 23.02 -16.81 6.28
C GLY A 343 21.52 -17.14 6.25
N LYS A 344 20.88 -17.48 7.39
CA LYS A 344 19.45 -17.85 7.50
C LYS A 344 18.53 -16.83 6.83
N THR A 345 18.61 -15.57 7.23
CA THR A 345 17.79 -14.49 6.68
C THR A 345 18.02 -14.29 5.18
N THR A 346 19.26 -14.47 4.70
CA THR A 346 19.57 -14.41 3.27
C THR A 346 18.90 -15.54 2.51
N LEU A 347 18.95 -16.77 3.03
CA LEU A 347 18.31 -17.92 2.39
C LEU A 347 16.80 -17.76 2.27
N ILE A 348 16.11 -17.34 3.35
CA ILE A 348 14.66 -17.10 3.29
C ILE A 348 14.29 -15.86 2.45
N ASN A 349 15.16 -14.85 2.33
CA ASN A 349 14.98 -13.76 1.38
C ASN A 349 15.02 -14.26 -0.07
N ILE A 350 15.88 -15.23 -0.36
CA ILE A 350 15.95 -15.89 -1.67
C ILE A 350 14.66 -16.69 -1.90
N MET A 351 14.26 -17.54 -0.94
CA MET A 351 13.04 -18.37 -1.05
C MET A 351 11.77 -17.54 -1.21
N SER A 352 11.70 -16.35 -0.62
CA SER A 352 10.56 -15.41 -0.74
C SER A 352 10.67 -14.43 -1.92
N GLY A 353 11.73 -14.53 -2.76
CA GLY A 353 11.94 -13.67 -3.93
C GLY A 353 12.27 -12.22 -3.62
N LEU A 354 12.66 -11.91 -2.38
CA LEU A 354 13.09 -10.55 -1.99
C LEU A 354 14.50 -10.24 -2.49
N VAL A 355 15.33 -11.27 -2.61
CA VAL A 355 16.72 -11.18 -3.09
C VAL A 355 16.96 -12.32 -4.09
N PRO A 356 17.54 -12.07 -5.27
CA PRO A 356 17.92 -13.15 -6.17
C PRO A 356 19.21 -13.85 -5.67
N PRO A 357 19.36 -15.16 -5.89
CA PRO A 357 20.62 -15.85 -5.66
C PRO A 357 21.71 -15.32 -6.60
N SER A 358 22.99 -15.49 -6.25
CA SER A 358 24.13 -15.22 -7.14
C SER A 358 24.39 -16.40 -8.08
N SER A 359 24.20 -17.64 -7.58
CA SER A 359 24.29 -18.88 -8.35
C SER A 359 23.43 -19.97 -7.71
N GLY A 360 23.31 -21.11 -8.38
CA GLY A 360 22.45 -22.20 -8.01
C GLY A 360 21.06 -22.08 -8.63
N GLU A 361 20.26 -23.13 -8.47
CA GLU A 361 18.90 -23.22 -9.01
C GLU A 361 17.96 -23.83 -7.98
N GLY A 362 16.67 -23.61 -8.17
CA GLY A 362 15.66 -24.20 -7.30
C GLY A 362 14.26 -23.73 -7.63
N THR A 363 13.31 -24.35 -6.95
CA THR A 363 11.89 -23.98 -7.05
C THR A 363 11.30 -23.82 -5.66
N VAL A 364 10.38 -22.87 -5.50
CA VAL A 364 9.57 -22.69 -4.28
C VAL A 364 8.11 -22.52 -4.70
N ALA A 365 7.22 -23.35 -4.19
CA ALA A 365 5.81 -23.43 -4.58
C ALA A 365 5.62 -23.51 -6.12
N GLY A 366 6.50 -24.26 -6.81
CA GLY A 366 6.47 -24.42 -8.26
C GLY A 366 7.02 -23.25 -9.08
N ILE A 367 7.51 -22.20 -8.43
CA ILE A 367 8.14 -21.03 -9.07
C ILE A 367 9.66 -21.17 -9.00
N ALA A 368 10.35 -21.06 -10.12
CA ALA A 368 11.81 -21.06 -10.16
C ALA A 368 12.36 -19.85 -9.38
N VAL A 369 13.35 -20.10 -8.51
CA VAL A 369 14.04 -19.05 -7.76
C VAL A 369 15.20 -18.54 -8.62
N GLY A 370 15.19 -17.25 -8.97
CA GLY A 370 16.21 -16.70 -9.86
C GLY A 370 16.12 -15.20 -10.05
N SER A 371 17.03 -14.64 -10.85
CA SER A 371 17.03 -13.24 -11.22
C SER A 371 15.79 -12.93 -12.08
N GLY A 372 15.01 -11.94 -11.67
CA GLY A 372 13.83 -11.46 -12.41
C GLY A 372 12.48 -12.00 -11.93
N VAL A 373 12.43 -12.87 -10.92
CA VAL A 373 11.17 -13.30 -10.30
C VAL A 373 10.82 -12.38 -9.13
N PRO A 374 9.80 -11.54 -9.24
CA PRO A 374 9.42 -10.63 -8.15
C PRO A 374 8.79 -11.38 -6.97
N ALA A 375 9.04 -10.90 -5.74
CA ALA A 375 8.51 -11.50 -4.51
C ALA A 375 6.99 -11.74 -4.52
N HIS A 376 6.22 -10.83 -5.13
CA HIS A 376 4.77 -10.99 -5.19
C HIS A 376 4.31 -12.20 -6.04
N HIS A 377 5.10 -12.67 -7.03
CA HIS A 377 4.79 -13.89 -7.77
C HIS A 377 4.94 -15.13 -6.88
N ILE A 378 6.01 -15.19 -6.07
CA ILE A 378 6.22 -16.28 -5.12
C ILE A 378 5.13 -16.27 -4.04
N ALA A 379 4.76 -15.08 -3.53
CA ALA A 379 3.65 -14.95 -2.60
C ALA A 379 2.30 -15.40 -3.21
N LEU A 380 2.02 -15.04 -4.49
CA LEU A 380 0.82 -15.48 -5.20
C LEU A 380 0.82 -17.00 -5.49
N ALA A 381 1.99 -17.64 -5.59
CA ALA A 381 2.09 -19.08 -5.71
C ALA A 381 1.75 -19.83 -4.41
N GLY A 382 1.80 -19.16 -3.26
CA GLY A 382 1.39 -19.73 -1.97
C GLY A 382 2.46 -19.68 -0.89
N VAL A 383 3.49 -18.88 -1.05
CA VAL A 383 4.48 -18.65 0.01
C VAL A 383 4.05 -17.44 0.83
N SER A 384 3.85 -17.61 2.13
CA SER A 384 3.63 -16.50 3.07
C SER A 384 4.79 -16.43 4.06
N ARG A 385 5.14 -15.22 4.47
CA ARG A 385 6.25 -15.00 5.39
C ARG A 385 5.90 -13.97 6.47
N THR A 386 6.35 -14.23 7.70
CA THR A 386 6.50 -13.21 8.73
C THR A 386 7.90 -12.60 8.66
N PHE A 387 8.11 -11.46 9.32
CA PHE A 387 9.40 -10.78 9.34
C PHE A 387 9.98 -10.77 10.75
N GLN A 388 11.31 -10.78 10.87
CA GLN A 388 12.01 -10.69 12.15
C GLN A 388 11.56 -9.44 12.94
N GLN A 389 11.54 -8.26 12.30
CA GLN A 389 10.86 -7.08 12.83
C GLN A 389 9.41 -7.08 12.38
N ILE A 390 8.49 -6.86 13.31
CA ILE A 390 7.05 -6.81 13.01
C ILE A 390 6.76 -5.77 11.93
N LYS A 391 6.19 -6.21 10.82
CA LYS A 391 5.81 -5.38 9.68
C LYS A 391 4.30 -5.40 9.46
N LEU A 392 3.57 -4.96 10.48
CA LEU A 392 2.14 -4.73 10.39
C LEU A 392 1.84 -3.36 9.79
N PHE A 393 0.65 -3.23 9.22
CA PHE A 393 0.09 -1.96 8.80
C PHE A 393 -0.54 -1.30 10.03
N GLY A 394 0.24 -0.48 10.74
CA GLY A 394 -0.07 0.01 12.09
C GLY A 394 -1.37 0.81 12.18
N ARG A 395 -1.67 1.61 11.14
CA ARG A 395 -2.90 2.42 11.08
C ARG A 395 -4.14 1.64 10.67
N LEU A 396 -3.97 0.46 10.09
CA LEU A 396 -5.06 -0.43 9.74
C LEU A 396 -5.53 -1.20 10.98
N SER A 397 -6.82 -1.57 11.02
CA SER A 397 -7.33 -2.46 12.06
C SER A 397 -6.70 -3.86 11.97
N ALA A 398 -6.75 -4.64 13.04
CA ALA A 398 -6.33 -6.03 13.00
C ALA A 398 -7.06 -6.81 11.88
N LEU A 399 -8.36 -6.60 11.73
CA LEU A 399 -9.15 -7.22 10.64
C LEU A 399 -8.68 -6.77 9.26
N ASP A 400 -8.41 -5.47 9.05
CA ASP A 400 -7.95 -4.97 7.76
C ASP A 400 -6.54 -5.49 7.41
N ASN A 401 -5.65 -5.67 8.40
CA ASN A 401 -4.36 -6.34 8.21
C ASN A 401 -4.54 -7.75 7.66
N VAL A 402 -5.43 -8.55 8.25
CA VAL A 402 -5.71 -9.92 7.80
C VAL A 402 -6.38 -9.92 6.43
N LEU A 403 -7.27 -8.96 6.14
CA LEU A 403 -7.87 -8.78 4.80
C LEU A 403 -6.84 -8.42 3.71
N VAL A 404 -5.77 -7.71 4.06
CA VAL A 404 -4.64 -7.50 3.14
C VAL A 404 -3.92 -8.82 2.87
N GLY A 405 -3.67 -9.64 3.91
CA GLY A 405 -3.12 -10.99 3.74
C GLY A 405 -3.93 -11.88 2.79
N ALA A 406 -5.26 -11.75 2.83
CA ALA A 406 -6.15 -12.47 1.92
C ALA A 406 -6.09 -11.99 0.44
N HIS A 407 -5.13 -11.13 0.08
CA HIS A 407 -5.00 -10.58 -1.28
C HIS A 407 -4.90 -11.67 -2.36
N ARG A 408 -4.20 -12.77 -2.09
CA ARG A 408 -4.04 -13.91 -2.99
C ARG A 408 -5.38 -14.58 -3.35
N VAL A 409 -6.23 -14.81 -2.36
CA VAL A 409 -7.48 -15.58 -2.50
C VAL A 409 -8.70 -14.73 -2.82
N SER A 410 -8.60 -13.41 -2.68
CA SER A 410 -9.70 -12.47 -2.91
C SER A 410 -9.74 -12.03 -4.38
N ARG A 411 -10.86 -12.26 -5.08
CA ARG A 411 -11.03 -11.99 -6.52
C ARG A 411 -11.94 -10.80 -6.91
N PRO A 412 -12.51 -9.98 -6.03
CA PRO A 412 -13.47 -8.96 -6.44
C PRO A 412 -12.81 -7.88 -7.31
N THR A 413 -13.37 -7.62 -8.49
CA THR A 413 -12.94 -6.51 -9.34
C THR A 413 -13.59 -5.21 -8.87
N LEU A 414 -12.84 -4.09 -8.92
CA LEU A 414 -13.33 -2.76 -8.56
C LEU A 414 -14.62 -2.42 -9.32
N LEU A 415 -14.69 -2.77 -10.61
CA LEU A 415 -15.85 -2.49 -11.46
C LEU A 415 -17.15 -3.12 -10.92
N ARG A 416 -17.10 -4.38 -10.49
CA ARG A 416 -18.26 -5.06 -9.88
C ARG A 416 -18.71 -4.40 -8.58
N ARG A 417 -17.77 -3.79 -7.87
CA ARG A 417 -18.03 -3.09 -6.62
C ARG A 417 -18.62 -1.69 -6.86
N LEU A 418 -18.17 -0.96 -7.88
CA LEU A 418 -18.72 0.34 -8.27
C LEU A 418 -20.21 0.21 -8.64
N VAL A 419 -20.57 -0.81 -9.38
CA VAL A 419 -21.96 -1.06 -9.84
C VAL A 419 -22.81 -1.78 -8.78
N LEU A 420 -22.31 -1.98 -7.55
CA LEU A 420 -23.06 -2.63 -6.45
C LEU A 420 -23.56 -4.05 -6.75
N LEU A 421 -22.89 -4.80 -7.62
CA LEU A 421 -23.34 -6.15 -7.96
C LEU A 421 -23.42 -7.04 -6.71
N PRO A 422 -24.47 -7.89 -6.60
CA PRO A 422 -24.64 -8.80 -5.47
C PRO A 422 -23.46 -9.76 -5.27
N SER A 423 -22.76 -10.14 -6.36
CA SER A 423 -21.54 -10.95 -6.31
C SER A 423 -20.41 -10.27 -5.53
N ALA A 424 -20.20 -8.97 -5.75
CA ALA A 424 -19.16 -8.24 -5.03
C ALA A 424 -19.43 -8.15 -3.52
N ARG A 425 -20.70 -8.08 -3.10
CA ARG A 425 -21.08 -8.10 -1.69
C ARG A 425 -20.86 -9.50 -1.07
N ARG A 426 -21.12 -10.56 -1.83
CA ARG A 426 -20.87 -11.95 -1.39
C ARG A 426 -19.38 -12.20 -1.22
N ASP A 427 -18.56 -11.80 -2.19
CA ASP A 427 -17.10 -11.94 -2.13
C ASP A 427 -16.51 -11.18 -0.94
N GLU A 428 -17.02 -9.97 -0.64
CA GLU A 428 -16.59 -9.17 0.53
C GLU A 428 -16.97 -9.87 1.85
N ARG A 429 -18.19 -10.41 1.98
CA ARG A 429 -18.60 -11.13 3.19
C ARG A 429 -17.75 -12.38 3.40
N ARG A 430 -17.45 -13.13 2.32
CA ARG A 430 -16.55 -14.30 2.39
C ARG A 430 -15.17 -13.90 2.87
N ALA A 431 -14.57 -12.85 2.27
CA ALA A 431 -13.26 -12.37 2.70
C ALA A 431 -13.25 -11.91 4.17
N LEU A 432 -14.31 -11.23 4.62
CA LEU A 432 -14.47 -10.83 6.02
C LEU A 432 -14.59 -12.04 6.95
N GLY A 433 -15.38 -13.05 6.58
CA GLY A 433 -15.54 -14.29 7.34
C GLY A 433 -14.21 -15.05 7.48
N GLN A 434 -13.46 -15.19 6.37
CA GLN A 434 -12.13 -15.80 6.37
C GLN A 434 -11.15 -15.04 7.27
N ALA A 435 -11.08 -13.72 7.13
CA ALA A 435 -10.18 -12.91 7.94
C ALA A 435 -10.52 -13.01 9.43
N PHE A 436 -11.80 -13.00 9.77
CA PHE A 436 -12.26 -13.16 11.15
C PHE A 436 -11.95 -14.55 11.70
N ALA A 437 -12.09 -15.61 10.91
CA ALA A 437 -11.72 -16.98 11.30
C ALA A 437 -10.21 -17.08 11.63
N GLN A 438 -9.33 -16.43 10.85
CA GLN A 438 -7.90 -16.41 11.17
C GLN A 438 -7.59 -15.62 12.45
N LEU A 439 -8.30 -14.50 12.70
CA LEU A 439 -8.18 -13.79 13.98
C LEU A 439 -8.64 -14.64 15.17
N THR A 440 -9.73 -15.40 15.00
CA THR A 440 -10.22 -16.33 16.03
C THR A 440 -9.20 -17.43 16.32
N ARG A 441 -8.59 -17.98 15.27
CA ARG A 441 -7.56 -19.03 15.37
C ARG A 441 -6.34 -18.62 16.19
N VAL A 442 -5.94 -17.35 16.11
CA VAL A 442 -4.82 -16.80 16.89
C VAL A 442 -5.28 -16.12 18.20
N GLY A 443 -6.57 -16.16 18.54
CA GLY A 443 -7.12 -15.59 19.78
C GLY A 443 -7.24 -14.06 19.78
N LEU A 444 -7.42 -13.41 18.61
CA LEU A 444 -7.51 -11.96 18.45
C LEU A 444 -8.89 -11.47 17.97
N ALA A 445 -9.93 -12.30 18.01
CA ALA A 445 -11.26 -11.98 17.51
C ALA A 445 -11.86 -10.71 18.15
N GLU A 446 -11.70 -10.52 19.45
CA GLU A 446 -12.21 -9.36 20.18
C GLU A 446 -11.46 -8.07 19.84
N LEU A 447 -10.19 -8.18 19.44
CA LEU A 447 -9.31 -7.07 19.06
C LEU A 447 -9.41 -6.71 17.58
N ALA A 448 -10.30 -7.35 16.81
CA ALA A 448 -10.42 -7.21 15.35
C ALA A 448 -10.56 -5.75 14.88
N ARG A 449 -11.14 -4.87 15.71
CA ARG A 449 -11.39 -3.45 15.37
C ARG A 449 -10.29 -2.50 15.80
N LEU A 450 -9.35 -2.92 16.64
CA LEU A 450 -8.27 -2.06 17.11
C LEU A 450 -7.24 -1.85 15.99
N PRO A 451 -6.61 -0.67 15.93
CA PRO A 451 -5.44 -0.46 15.10
C PRO A 451 -4.34 -1.46 15.47
N ALA A 452 -3.65 -2.00 14.48
CA ALA A 452 -2.58 -2.96 14.74
C ALA A 452 -1.43 -2.34 15.58
N GLY A 453 -1.19 -1.03 15.43
CA GLY A 453 -0.19 -0.31 16.23
C GLY A 453 -0.52 -0.18 17.71
N ASP A 454 -1.80 -0.30 18.09
CA ASP A 454 -2.27 -0.18 19.49
C ASP A 454 -2.25 -1.54 20.24
N LEU A 455 -1.93 -2.63 19.53
CA LEU A 455 -1.86 -3.98 20.12
C LEU A 455 -0.56 -4.17 20.92
N SER A 456 -0.61 -5.06 21.92
CA SER A 456 0.61 -5.52 22.60
C SER A 456 1.57 -6.20 21.61
N TYR A 457 2.86 -6.25 21.93
CA TYR A 457 3.87 -6.90 21.08
C TYR A 457 3.51 -8.36 20.75
N GLY A 458 3.08 -9.13 21.74
CA GLY A 458 2.65 -10.52 21.55
C GLY A 458 1.41 -10.64 20.65
N ASP A 459 0.46 -9.70 20.77
CA ASP A 459 -0.73 -9.65 19.91
C ASP A 459 -0.37 -9.24 18.48
N GLN A 460 0.57 -8.32 18.31
CA GLN A 460 1.09 -7.94 17.01
C GLN A 460 1.74 -9.15 16.30
N ARG A 461 2.53 -9.97 17.00
CA ARG A 461 3.10 -11.21 16.45
C ARG A 461 2.01 -12.21 16.05
N ARG A 462 0.99 -12.41 16.90
CA ARG A 462 -0.14 -13.28 16.56
C ARG A 462 -0.93 -12.74 15.35
N LEU A 463 -1.08 -11.43 15.25
CA LEU A 463 -1.73 -10.79 14.11
C LEU A 463 -0.91 -10.97 12.82
N GLU A 464 0.42 -10.90 12.88
CA GLU A 464 1.30 -11.15 11.73
C GLU A 464 1.12 -12.58 11.19
N ILE A 465 1.01 -13.56 12.09
CA ILE A 465 0.72 -14.96 11.71
C ILE A 465 -0.69 -15.08 11.11
N ALA A 466 -1.72 -14.48 11.72
CA ALA A 466 -3.07 -14.48 11.17
C ALA A 466 -3.14 -13.87 9.77
N ARG A 467 -2.39 -12.78 9.53
CA ARG A 467 -2.27 -12.15 8.23
C ARG A 467 -1.62 -13.07 7.20
N ALA A 468 -0.55 -13.77 7.57
CA ALA A 468 0.13 -14.72 6.71
C ALA A 468 -0.78 -15.93 6.36
N LEU A 469 -1.53 -16.44 7.33
CA LEU A 469 -2.49 -17.54 7.15
C LEU A 469 -3.68 -17.17 6.24
N ALA A 470 -4.08 -15.91 6.23
CA ALA A 470 -5.18 -15.43 5.39
C ALA A 470 -4.91 -15.57 3.88
N ALA A 471 -3.65 -15.69 3.47
CA ALA A 471 -3.25 -16.01 2.10
C ALA A 471 -3.51 -17.49 1.73
N HIS A 472 -3.91 -18.34 2.69
CA HIS A 472 -4.01 -19.80 2.53
C HIS A 472 -2.69 -20.39 1.97
N PRO A 473 -1.58 -20.26 2.72
CA PRO A 473 -0.26 -20.60 2.21
C PRO A 473 -0.07 -22.11 2.07
N THR A 474 0.67 -22.53 1.04
CA THR A 474 1.25 -23.87 0.92
C THR A 474 2.56 -23.97 1.71
N LEU A 475 3.31 -22.85 1.82
CA LEU A 475 4.51 -22.71 2.64
C LEU A 475 4.41 -21.45 3.49
N LEU A 476 4.46 -21.62 4.80
CA LEU A 476 4.53 -20.55 5.79
C LEU A 476 5.94 -20.44 6.34
N ILE A 477 6.63 -19.33 6.08
CA ILE A 477 7.96 -19.04 6.61
C ILE A 477 7.79 -18.14 7.84
N LEU A 478 8.22 -18.64 9.01
CA LEU A 478 8.17 -17.91 10.27
C LEU A 478 9.60 -17.51 10.68
N ASP A 479 9.86 -16.20 10.68
CA ASP A 479 11.18 -15.63 10.94
C ASP A 479 11.24 -15.10 12.38
N GLU A 480 11.86 -15.86 13.28
CA GLU A 480 11.98 -15.61 14.73
C GLU A 480 10.64 -15.22 15.39
N PRO A 481 9.59 -16.04 15.24
CA PRO A 481 8.26 -15.66 15.69
C PRO A 481 8.13 -15.59 17.23
N ALA A 482 9.01 -16.26 18.00
CA ALA A 482 9.00 -16.24 19.46
C ALA A 482 9.89 -15.13 20.07
N ALA A 483 10.57 -14.31 19.25
CA ALA A 483 11.41 -13.25 19.78
C ALA A 483 10.64 -12.30 20.69
N GLY A 484 11.15 -12.07 21.90
CA GLY A 484 10.51 -11.22 22.92
C GLY A 484 9.30 -11.83 23.65
N MET A 485 8.97 -13.10 23.40
CA MET A 485 7.91 -13.82 24.10
C MET A 485 8.44 -14.51 25.37
N ASN A 486 7.59 -14.59 26.39
CA ASN A 486 7.87 -15.43 27.56
C ASN A 486 7.66 -16.92 27.25
N HIS A 487 8.06 -17.81 28.18
CA HIS A 487 7.97 -19.27 28.00
C HIS A 487 6.54 -19.77 27.73
N VAL A 488 5.53 -19.16 28.37
CA VAL A 488 4.12 -19.55 28.19
C VAL A 488 3.62 -19.17 26.81
N GLU A 489 3.98 -17.98 26.35
CA GLU A 489 3.64 -17.49 25.01
C GLU A 489 4.32 -18.30 23.92
N SER A 490 5.62 -18.60 24.10
CA SER A 490 6.39 -19.44 23.17
C SER A 490 5.81 -20.86 23.06
N HIS A 491 5.42 -21.45 24.20
CA HIS A 491 4.76 -22.77 24.20
C HIS A 491 3.41 -22.73 23.45
N ARG A 492 2.58 -21.71 23.69
CA ARG A 492 1.31 -21.53 22.95
C ARG A 492 1.55 -21.38 21.45
N LEU A 493 2.61 -20.67 21.07
CA LEU A 493 3.00 -20.55 19.68
C LEU A 493 3.42 -21.89 19.07
N SER A 494 4.20 -22.70 19.78
CA SER A 494 4.59 -24.06 19.34
C SER A 494 3.37 -24.95 19.13
N VAL A 495 2.38 -24.90 20.02
CA VAL A 495 1.09 -25.61 19.87
C VAL A 495 0.34 -25.14 18.63
N LEU A 496 0.29 -23.84 18.39
CA LEU A 496 -0.35 -23.27 17.20
C LEU A 496 0.36 -23.74 15.92
N ILE A 497 1.70 -23.71 15.87
CA ILE A 497 2.48 -24.13 14.69
C ILE A 497 2.23 -25.61 14.38
N ARG A 498 2.18 -26.47 15.38
CA ARG A 498 1.88 -27.90 15.18
C ARG A 498 0.46 -28.10 14.65
N ALA A 499 -0.53 -27.41 15.23
CA ALA A 499 -1.91 -27.48 14.73
C ALA A 499 -2.04 -26.99 13.28
N LEU A 500 -1.20 -26.03 12.84
CA LEU A 500 -1.17 -25.59 11.44
C LEU A 500 -0.63 -26.69 10.52
N ALA A 501 0.40 -27.41 10.94
CA ALA A 501 0.95 -28.52 10.17
C ALA A 501 -0.02 -29.72 10.10
N ASP A 502 -0.71 -30.02 11.20
CA ASP A 502 -1.77 -31.04 11.22
C ASP A 502 -2.92 -30.70 10.24
N ASP A 503 -3.19 -29.41 10.02
CA ASP A 503 -4.13 -28.93 8.99
C ASP A 503 -3.52 -28.92 7.56
N GLY A 504 -2.29 -29.44 7.37
CA GLY A 504 -1.62 -29.57 6.08
C GLY A 504 -0.81 -28.35 5.63
N VAL A 505 -0.63 -27.34 6.47
CA VAL A 505 0.24 -26.18 6.16
C VAL A 505 1.70 -26.57 6.37
N THR A 506 2.53 -26.43 5.34
CA THR A 506 3.99 -26.61 5.45
C THR A 506 4.63 -25.42 6.16
N VAL A 507 5.50 -25.65 7.13
CA VAL A 507 6.12 -24.57 7.91
C VAL A 507 7.64 -24.65 7.82
N LEU A 508 8.28 -23.52 7.49
CA LEU A 508 9.72 -23.30 7.68
C LEU A 508 9.89 -22.34 8.86
N LEU A 509 10.39 -22.86 9.97
CA LEU A 509 10.58 -22.13 11.23
C LEU A 509 12.05 -21.73 11.39
N ILE A 510 12.31 -20.42 11.43
CA ILE A 510 13.63 -19.88 11.77
C ILE A 510 13.57 -19.43 13.21
N GLU A 511 14.42 -20.02 14.05
CA GLU A 511 14.51 -19.66 15.47
C GLU A 511 15.94 -19.86 15.97
N HIS A 512 16.31 -19.12 17.00
CA HIS A 512 17.56 -19.32 17.72
C HIS A 512 17.33 -20.01 19.08
N ASN A 513 16.07 -20.15 19.51
CA ASN A 513 15.69 -20.92 20.68
C ASN A 513 15.65 -22.42 20.29
N VAL A 514 16.79 -23.10 20.46
CA VAL A 514 16.96 -24.51 20.11
C VAL A 514 15.88 -25.40 20.77
N ARG A 515 15.52 -25.13 22.01
CA ARG A 515 14.49 -25.90 22.72
C ARG A 515 13.14 -25.85 22.01
N MET A 516 12.70 -24.65 21.61
CA MET A 516 11.44 -24.48 20.88
C MET A 516 11.49 -25.22 19.52
N VAL A 517 12.64 -25.19 18.83
CA VAL A 517 12.81 -25.88 17.55
C VAL A 517 12.71 -27.38 17.73
N LEU A 518 13.43 -27.95 18.71
CA LEU A 518 13.40 -29.38 19.01
C LEU A 518 12.02 -29.89 19.42
N GLU A 519 11.25 -29.08 20.17
CA GLU A 519 9.89 -29.40 20.56
C GLU A 519 8.87 -29.29 19.40
N THR A 520 9.16 -28.48 18.36
CA THR A 520 8.15 -28.09 17.36
C THR A 520 8.40 -28.73 15.98
N CYS A 521 9.67 -28.86 15.58
CA CYS A 521 10.05 -29.24 14.22
C CYS A 521 10.17 -30.76 14.06
N THR A 522 9.77 -31.26 12.90
CA THR A 522 9.95 -32.66 12.51
C THR A 522 11.35 -32.91 11.99
N ARG A 523 11.98 -31.91 11.37
CA ARG A 523 13.33 -31.93 10.85
C ARG A 523 14.01 -30.59 11.06
N VAL A 524 15.33 -30.63 11.27
CA VAL A 524 16.14 -29.41 11.50
C VAL A 524 17.28 -29.37 10.50
N VAL A 525 17.56 -28.18 9.97
CA VAL A 525 18.71 -27.85 9.13
C VAL A 525 19.52 -26.78 9.83
N VAL A 526 20.81 -27.00 9.99
CA VAL A 526 21.73 -26.06 10.67
C VAL A 526 22.63 -25.41 9.65
N LEU A 527 22.58 -24.09 9.62
CA LEU A 527 23.49 -23.26 8.84
C LEU A 527 24.59 -22.68 9.72
N ASP A 528 25.82 -22.71 9.22
CA ASP A 528 26.93 -21.96 9.77
C ASP A 528 27.81 -21.40 8.64
N PHE A 529 28.23 -20.13 8.77
CA PHE A 529 29.00 -19.39 7.75
C PHE A 529 28.50 -19.57 6.30
N GLY A 530 27.18 -19.66 6.14
CA GLY A 530 26.51 -19.80 4.83
C GLY A 530 26.43 -21.24 4.29
N GLU A 531 26.88 -22.24 5.02
CA GLU A 531 26.87 -23.65 4.62
C GLU A 531 25.97 -24.49 5.52
N VAL A 532 25.42 -25.60 5.00
CA VAL A 532 24.66 -26.56 5.81
C VAL A 532 25.67 -27.48 6.51
N ILE A 533 25.77 -27.41 7.84
CA ILE A 533 26.66 -28.23 8.63
C ILE A 533 26.01 -29.52 9.15
N ALA A 534 24.66 -29.49 9.34
CA ALA A 534 23.89 -30.66 9.75
C ALA A 534 22.45 -30.56 9.24
N ALA A 535 21.84 -31.70 8.94
CA ALA A 535 20.42 -31.81 8.59
C ALA A 535 19.89 -33.19 8.98
N GLY A 536 18.69 -33.23 9.59
CA GLY A 536 18.08 -34.47 10.01
C GLY A 536 17.01 -34.31 11.07
N ASP A 537 16.69 -35.41 11.76
CA ASP A 537 15.79 -35.43 12.91
C ASP A 537 16.29 -34.50 14.02
N SER A 538 15.37 -33.82 14.70
CA SER A 538 15.70 -32.79 15.69
C SER A 538 16.60 -33.32 16.84
N GLU A 539 16.36 -34.55 17.32
CA GLU A 539 17.19 -35.13 18.37
C GLU A 539 18.60 -35.51 17.90
N ALA A 540 18.72 -36.00 16.66
CA ALA A 540 20.00 -36.36 16.06
C ALA A 540 20.88 -35.13 15.83
N VAL A 541 20.29 -34.06 15.30
CA VAL A 541 20.96 -32.77 15.06
C VAL A 541 21.43 -32.12 16.37
N ALA A 542 20.62 -32.19 17.44
CA ALA A 542 21.00 -31.65 18.74
C ALA A 542 22.23 -32.29 19.37
N ARG A 543 22.60 -33.51 18.95
CA ARG A 543 23.76 -34.27 19.44
C ARG A 543 24.96 -34.21 18.50
N ASP A 544 24.84 -33.58 17.33
CA ASP A 544 25.96 -33.46 16.38
C ASP A 544 27.06 -32.56 16.96
N PRO A 545 28.31 -33.05 17.09
CA PRO A 545 29.42 -32.26 17.65
C PRO A 545 29.66 -30.95 16.91
N ARG A 546 29.46 -30.89 15.60
CA ARG A 546 29.65 -29.70 14.78
C ARG A 546 28.60 -28.63 15.12
N VAL A 547 27.39 -29.04 15.44
CA VAL A 547 26.31 -28.13 15.87
C VAL A 547 26.62 -27.56 17.25
N VAL A 548 27.06 -28.42 18.18
CA VAL A 548 27.45 -28.01 19.54
C VAL A 548 28.62 -27.03 19.48
N GLU A 549 29.63 -27.28 18.66
CA GLU A 549 30.79 -26.40 18.48
C GLU A 549 30.42 -25.05 17.90
N ALA A 550 29.54 -25.00 16.87
CA ALA A 550 29.07 -23.77 16.23
C ALA A 550 28.30 -22.85 17.20
N TYR A 551 27.59 -23.41 18.19
CA TYR A 551 26.89 -22.64 19.22
C TYR A 551 27.80 -22.27 20.40
N LEU A 552 28.70 -23.14 20.86
CA LEU A 552 29.64 -22.86 21.97
C LEU A 552 30.75 -21.91 21.55
N GLY A 553 31.21 -21.98 20.27
CA GLY A 553 32.19 -21.05 19.72
C GLY A 553 31.68 -19.63 19.62
N ALA A 554 30.40 -19.45 19.35
CA ALA A 554 29.77 -18.12 19.29
C ALA A 554 29.61 -17.45 20.66
N GLU A 555 29.46 -18.20 21.76
CA GLU A 555 29.42 -17.64 23.14
C GLU A 555 30.82 -17.25 23.66
N GLY A 556 31.89 -17.91 23.20
CA GLY A 556 33.28 -17.60 23.60
C GLY A 556 33.80 -16.27 23.09
N ASP A 557 33.34 -15.82 21.93
CA ASP A 557 33.83 -14.57 21.30
C ASP A 557 33.25 -13.28 21.92
N HIS A 558 32.11 -13.34 22.59
CA HIS A 558 31.54 -12.22 23.34
C HIS A 558 32.10 -12.04 24.75
N GLY A 559 32.87 -13.03 25.27
CA GLY A 559 33.52 -12.96 26.58
C GLY A 559 34.92 -12.32 26.57
N ALA A 560 35.56 -12.20 25.39
CA ALA A 560 36.94 -11.74 25.27
C ALA A 560 37.11 -10.21 25.05
N GLU A 561 36.03 -9.46 24.78
CA GLU A 561 36.12 -8.00 24.58
C GLU A 561 35.89 -7.17 25.87
N GLY A 562 35.62 -7.81 27.02
CA GLY A 562 35.30 -7.11 28.28
C GLY A 562 36.46 -6.83 29.21
N ASP A 563 37.70 -7.26 28.94
CA ASP A 563 38.84 -7.08 29.87
C ASP A 563 40.09 -6.47 29.21
N ARG A 564 39.92 -5.30 28.60
CA ARG A 564 41.05 -4.36 28.37
C ARG A 564 40.84 -3.14 29.22
N THR A 565 41.19 -3.27 30.50
CA THR A 565 41.47 -2.15 31.40
C THR A 565 42.67 -1.37 30.84
N GLU A 566 42.47 -0.08 30.54
CA GLU A 566 43.54 0.89 30.32
C GLU A 566 44.44 0.97 31.53
N PRO A 567 45.78 1.03 31.38
CA PRO A 567 46.67 1.46 32.42
C PRO A 567 46.85 2.97 32.37
N ALA A 568 46.69 3.62 33.53
CA ALA A 568 47.15 4.91 34.08
C ALA A 568 47.58 6.02 33.10
#